data_fedb5ad5090c1a0e7f8299183551138e
#
_entry.id   fedb5ad5090c1a0e7f8299183551138e
#
_cell.length_a   1.000
_cell.length_b   1.000
_cell.length_c   1.000
_cell.angle_alpha   90.00
_cell.angle_beta   90.00
_cell.angle_gamma   90.00
#
_symmetry.space_group_name_H-M   'P 1'
#
loop_
_entity.id
_entity.type
_entity.pdbx_description
1 polymer ?
#
loop_
_entity_poly.entity_id
_entity_poly.type
_entity_poly.pdbx_seq_one_letter_code
_entity_poly.pdbx_strand_id
1 'polypeptide(L)'
;MVEGALSDFVNAKQTNGLSVKLWRGERMCLVGMDVDEPEPDLVGFSIEVKSPGGADFMPLRNRLAFSYDKPVDQAVDGYRNYSSLEAPFQKFRWVHFPYEPKGGAYTYQVTKQHMPTDGTLKAGTAISLDIPLDMVIYDGFLDVGFARNFASSQAYEDKYQGNPNVIPANADDGLKFQKVPGDVYEWLGFEAYDLIMSFLKEVAADKTLTLDFFAYDLNEPDIVALLEQTGGRLRAVIDNSGAHAAATSAESQAAKRLSTSAGANNVKRMHFKNLQHNKVLIAKKNGEPIKVLFGSTNFSFRGIYIQANNALVFYAPEAAALFERAFELAFRSPAGFAKDPISTKWHLVQVPGKPLVHFCFSPHDDTGLSLSPLGAAIDQATSSVFFSIAFLYQTKSGPTREAIDRLMNKSVFSYGISDRQGGLAVKKPDGTFGIVDFNYLAGVTPMPFKAEWSGGEGIHEHHKFVVTDFSLPSAKVFTGSSNLSSSGEAGNGDNLVMIEDPRVATSYAIEALRVFDHLHFRTVMSDAFAGAGQTTRSKAAGAKTATATAPTPDAATPPSKAAAVAALTLKKPTAISGKPAWFTDYYKAGTQREYDRKLFSR
;
A
#
# COMPACT_ATOMS: atom_id res chain seq x y z
N MET A 1 -30.63 -10.53 -5.91
CA MET A 1 -30.58 -9.32 -6.76
C MET A 1 -29.52 -8.38 -6.21
N VAL A 2 -28.26 -8.62 -6.58
CA VAL A 2 -27.09 -7.78 -6.21
C VAL A 2 -26.27 -7.46 -7.49
N GLU A 3 -26.77 -7.84 -8.67
CA GLU A 3 -26.04 -7.65 -9.94
C GLU A 3 -25.92 -6.18 -10.41
N GLY A 4 -26.76 -5.27 -9.96
CA GLY A 4 -26.72 -3.86 -10.41
C GLY A 4 -25.68 -2.97 -9.75
N ALA A 5 -25.10 -3.38 -8.63
CA ALA A 5 -24.19 -2.53 -7.84
C ALA A 5 -22.68 -2.77 -8.10
N LEU A 6 -22.32 -3.82 -8.84
CA LEU A 6 -20.92 -4.14 -9.15
C LEU A 6 -20.41 -3.49 -10.46
N SER A 7 -21.28 -2.98 -11.32
CA SER A 7 -20.92 -2.44 -12.64
C SER A 7 -19.88 -1.30 -12.59
N ASP A 8 -19.89 -0.51 -11.53
CA ASP A 8 -18.95 0.61 -11.38
C ASP A 8 -17.56 0.18 -10.87
N PHE A 9 -17.44 -1.03 -10.30
CA PHE A 9 -16.21 -1.57 -9.71
C PHE A 9 -15.57 -2.68 -10.53
N VAL A 10 -16.34 -3.34 -11.38
CA VAL A 10 -15.86 -4.45 -12.22
C VAL A 10 -16.53 -4.37 -13.58
N ASN A 11 -15.75 -4.47 -14.63
CA ASN A 11 -16.24 -4.64 -16.00
C ASN A 11 -15.45 -5.74 -16.69
N ALA A 12 -16.13 -6.66 -17.39
CA ALA A 12 -15.49 -7.81 -18.02
C ALA A 12 -16.04 -8.09 -19.41
N LYS A 13 -15.18 -8.58 -20.30
CA LYS A 13 -15.56 -9.01 -21.66
C LYS A 13 -14.66 -10.14 -22.12
N GLN A 14 -15.22 -11.05 -22.90
CA GLN A 14 -14.49 -12.13 -23.56
C GLN A 14 -14.81 -12.14 -25.05
N THR A 15 -13.78 -12.36 -25.87
CA THR A 15 -13.91 -12.45 -27.33
C THR A 15 -12.76 -13.28 -27.91
N ASN A 16 -13.06 -14.27 -28.73
CA ASN A 16 -12.06 -15.07 -29.47
C ASN A 16 -10.91 -15.59 -28.56
N GLY A 17 -11.27 -16.20 -27.41
CA GLY A 17 -10.33 -16.79 -26.49
C GLY A 17 -9.53 -15.79 -25.64
N LEU A 18 -9.71 -14.48 -25.83
CA LEU A 18 -9.18 -13.43 -24.95
C LEU A 18 -10.24 -13.01 -23.94
N SER A 19 -9.92 -13.02 -22.67
CA SER A 19 -10.72 -12.46 -21.57
C SER A 19 -10.02 -11.25 -20.99
N VAL A 20 -10.76 -10.16 -20.78
CA VAL A 20 -10.28 -8.96 -20.09
C VAL A 20 -11.27 -8.58 -19.00
N LYS A 21 -10.76 -8.31 -17.82
CA LYS A 21 -11.53 -7.87 -16.66
C LYS A 21 -10.86 -6.67 -16.00
N LEU A 22 -11.62 -5.61 -15.83
CA LEU A 22 -11.18 -4.40 -15.15
C LEU A 22 -11.71 -4.38 -13.73
N TRP A 23 -10.86 -4.02 -12.79
CA TRP A 23 -11.20 -3.85 -11.37
C TRP A 23 -10.84 -2.44 -10.94
N ARG A 24 -11.79 -1.75 -10.34
CA ARG A 24 -11.57 -0.40 -9.83
C ARG A 24 -10.95 -0.44 -8.42
N GLY A 25 -9.80 0.23 -8.27
CA GLY A 25 -9.25 0.63 -6.99
C GLY A 25 -9.50 2.12 -6.72
N GLU A 26 -8.82 2.68 -5.73
CA GLU A 26 -8.81 4.12 -5.50
C GLU A 26 -8.01 4.80 -6.61
N ARG A 27 -8.72 5.48 -7.53
CA ARG A 27 -8.16 6.13 -8.74
C ARG A 27 -7.15 5.27 -9.52
N MET A 28 -7.25 3.95 -9.38
CA MET A 28 -6.41 2.95 -10.03
C MET A 28 -7.27 1.89 -10.71
N CYS A 29 -6.72 1.27 -11.74
CA CYS A 29 -7.34 0.14 -12.42
C CYS A 29 -6.41 -1.07 -12.41
N LEU A 30 -6.90 -2.21 -11.95
CA LEU A 30 -6.29 -3.50 -12.21
C LEU A 30 -6.90 -4.08 -13.49
N VAL A 31 -6.07 -4.28 -14.49
CA VAL A 31 -6.41 -4.93 -15.76
C VAL A 31 -5.99 -6.40 -15.65
N GLY A 32 -6.96 -7.30 -15.56
CA GLY A 32 -6.76 -8.74 -15.65
C GLY A 32 -6.95 -9.21 -17.10
N MET A 33 -6.07 -10.11 -17.55
CA MET A 33 -6.07 -10.67 -18.91
C MET A 33 -5.93 -12.18 -18.83
N ASP A 34 -6.63 -12.92 -19.69
CA ASP A 34 -6.44 -14.36 -19.85
C ASP A 34 -6.59 -14.74 -21.33
N VAL A 35 -5.90 -15.79 -21.72
CA VAL A 35 -6.06 -16.44 -23.01
C VAL A 35 -6.33 -17.91 -22.75
N ASP A 36 -7.42 -18.45 -23.28
CA ASP A 36 -7.81 -19.85 -23.03
C ASP A 36 -6.73 -20.82 -23.52
N GLU A 37 -6.28 -20.66 -24.76
CA GLU A 37 -5.19 -21.40 -25.37
C GLU A 37 -4.21 -20.41 -26.01
N PRO A 38 -3.04 -20.15 -25.40
CA PRO A 38 -2.11 -19.16 -25.92
C PRO A 38 -1.44 -19.68 -27.21
N GLU A 39 -1.47 -18.86 -28.23
CA GLU A 39 -0.82 -19.14 -29.49
C GLU A 39 0.71 -19.19 -29.31
N PRO A 40 1.44 -20.07 -30.02
CA PRO A 40 2.90 -20.22 -29.85
C PRO A 40 3.71 -18.93 -30.10
N ASP A 41 3.16 -17.99 -30.86
CA ASP A 41 3.75 -16.71 -31.23
C ASP A 41 3.23 -15.53 -30.37
N LEU A 42 2.39 -15.78 -29.36
CA LEU A 42 1.92 -14.76 -28.41
C LEU A 42 3.11 -14.22 -27.59
N VAL A 43 3.39 -12.91 -27.70
CA VAL A 43 4.49 -12.25 -26.99
C VAL A 43 4.04 -11.30 -25.91
N GLY A 44 2.75 -11.20 -25.63
CA GLY A 44 2.21 -10.40 -24.55
C GLY A 44 0.98 -9.60 -24.96
N PHE A 45 0.69 -8.57 -24.17
CA PHE A 45 -0.45 -7.70 -24.37
C PHE A 45 0.00 -6.24 -24.47
N SER A 46 -0.50 -5.50 -25.45
CA SER A 46 -0.50 -4.04 -25.36
C SER A 46 -1.74 -3.57 -24.61
N ILE A 47 -1.58 -2.55 -23.82
CA ILE A 47 -2.65 -1.87 -23.09
C ILE A 47 -2.59 -0.39 -23.48
N GLU A 48 -3.69 0.10 -24.00
CA GLU A 48 -3.89 1.49 -24.32
C GLU A 48 -5.02 2.05 -23.46
N VAL A 49 -4.93 3.29 -23.06
CA VAL A 49 -5.91 3.94 -22.19
C VAL A 49 -6.34 5.27 -22.78
N LYS A 50 -7.65 5.50 -22.79
CA LYS A 50 -8.25 6.81 -23.07
C LYS A 50 -8.83 7.38 -21.78
N SER A 51 -8.28 8.50 -21.34
CA SER A 51 -8.73 9.20 -20.14
C SER A 51 -10.05 9.91 -20.36
N PRO A 52 -10.82 10.22 -19.31
CA PRO A 52 -12.06 10.99 -19.41
C PRO A 52 -11.83 12.33 -20.15
N GLY A 53 -12.65 12.58 -21.19
CA GLY A 53 -12.52 13.75 -22.05
C GLY A 53 -11.35 13.74 -23.04
N GLY A 54 -10.53 12.69 -23.04
CA GLY A 54 -9.47 12.50 -24.04
C GLY A 54 -10.04 12.03 -25.38
N ALA A 55 -9.42 12.46 -26.49
CA ALA A 55 -9.80 12.02 -27.84
C ALA A 55 -9.14 10.69 -28.19
N ASP A 56 -7.88 10.50 -27.81
CA ASP A 56 -7.02 9.44 -28.31
C ASP A 56 -6.68 8.40 -27.24
N PHE A 57 -6.39 7.18 -27.69
CA PHE A 57 -5.79 6.15 -26.88
C PHE A 57 -4.27 6.41 -26.73
N MET A 58 -3.79 6.29 -25.49
CA MET A 58 -2.37 6.41 -25.16
C MET A 58 -1.86 5.05 -24.67
N PRO A 59 -0.79 4.49 -25.27
CA PRO A 59 -0.25 3.22 -24.81
C PRO A 59 0.37 3.36 -23.43
N LEU A 60 0.09 2.42 -22.54
CA LEU A 60 0.82 2.30 -21.30
C LEU A 60 2.29 1.97 -21.57
N ARG A 61 3.14 2.30 -20.61
CA ARG A 61 4.59 2.20 -20.78
C ARG A 61 5.15 0.98 -20.06
N ASN A 62 6.05 0.27 -20.76
CA ASN A 62 6.83 -0.85 -20.21
C ASN A 62 8.29 -0.42 -20.00
N ARG A 63 8.95 -1.01 -19.02
CA ARG A 63 10.38 -0.78 -18.74
C ARG A 63 11.28 -1.77 -19.46
N LEU A 64 10.72 -2.87 -19.94
CA LEU A 64 11.45 -3.92 -20.65
C LEU A 64 11.16 -3.85 -22.15
N ALA A 65 12.13 -4.27 -22.96
CA ALA A 65 12.00 -4.38 -24.41
C ALA A 65 12.62 -5.69 -24.93
N PHE A 66 12.37 -6.04 -26.21
CA PHE A 66 12.99 -7.21 -26.85
C PHE A 66 14.46 -7.01 -27.18
N SER A 67 14.89 -5.77 -27.32
CA SER A 67 16.28 -5.35 -27.54
C SER A 67 16.50 -3.93 -27.05
N TYR A 68 17.73 -3.57 -26.87
CA TYR A 68 18.14 -2.25 -26.39
C TYR A 68 19.24 -1.67 -27.26
N ASP A 69 19.19 -0.37 -27.54
CA ASP A 69 20.21 0.37 -28.32
C ASP A 69 21.57 0.39 -27.59
N LYS A 70 21.54 0.40 -26.26
CA LYS A 70 22.72 0.25 -25.39
C LYS A 70 22.62 -1.02 -24.57
N PRO A 71 23.73 -1.63 -24.17
CA PRO A 71 23.73 -2.79 -23.26
C PRO A 71 22.83 -2.58 -22.06
N VAL A 72 22.12 -3.63 -21.65
CA VAL A 72 21.12 -3.57 -20.60
C VAL A 72 21.71 -3.19 -19.23
N ASP A 73 22.98 -3.46 -19.01
CA ASP A 73 23.74 -3.13 -17.81
C ASP A 73 24.37 -1.72 -17.83
N GLN A 74 24.15 -0.93 -18.88
CA GLN A 74 24.63 0.46 -18.96
C GLN A 74 23.51 1.45 -18.63
N ALA A 75 23.87 2.51 -17.91
CA ALA A 75 22.96 3.64 -17.65
C ALA A 75 22.57 4.33 -18.97
N VAL A 76 21.33 4.79 -19.00
CA VAL A 76 20.79 5.63 -20.06
C VAL A 76 20.26 6.93 -19.45
N ASP A 77 20.24 8.00 -20.23
CA ASP A 77 19.59 9.23 -19.80
C ASP A 77 18.08 9.01 -19.69
N GLY A 78 17.49 9.37 -18.56
CA GLY A 78 16.11 9.09 -18.23
C GLY A 78 15.85 7.60 -17.95
N TYR A 79 14.58 7.24 -17.86
CA TYR A 79 14.15 5.85 -17.71
C TYR A 79 14.06 5.14 -19.06
N ARG A 80 14.33 3.83 -19.04
CA ARG A 80 13.88 2.95 -20.12
C ARG A 80 12.36 2.93 -20.11
N ASN A 81 11.74 3.41 -21.16
CA ASN A 81 10.31 3.66 -21.24
C ASN A 81 9.82 3.41 -22.67
N TYR A 82 9.20 2.26 -22.90
CA TYR A 82 8.77 1.77 -24.19
C TYR A 82 7.25 1.70 -24.28
N SER A 83 6.67 2.04 -25.42
CA SER A 83 5.25 1.85 -25.69
C SER A 83 4.88 0.35 -25.55
N SER A 84 3.76 0.04 -24.91
CA SER A 84 3.26 -1.34 -24.87
C SER A 84 2.93 -1.91 -26.25
N LEU A 85 2.79 -1.06 -27.27
CA LEU A 85 2.65 -1.47 -28.68
C LEU A 85 3.95 -2.03 -29.26
N GLU A 86 5.11 -1.61 -28.74
CA GLU A 86 6.45 -2.05 -29.16
C GLU A 86 7.06 -3.04 -28.18
N ALA A 87 6.68 -2.93 -26.92
CA ALA A 87 7.16 -3.70 -25.79
C ALA A 87 5.99 -4.22 -24.94
N PRO A 88 5.28 -5.25 -25.41
CA PRO A 88 4.06 -5.75 -24.78
C PRO A 88 4.32 -6.30 -23.37
N PHE A 89 3.33 -6.20 -22.50
CA PHE A 89 3.38 -6.75 -21.16
C PHE A 89 3.32 -8.28 -21.18
N GLN A 90 4.34 -8.94 -20.63
CA GLN A 90 4.44 -10.38 -20.48
C GLN A 90 3.96 -10.82 -19.08
N LYS A 91 2.73 -10.41 -18.75
CA LYS A 91 1.99 -10.73 -17.53
C LYS A 91 0.51 -10.82 -17.88
N PHE A 92 -0.27 -11.53 -17.05
CA PHE A 92 -1.72 -11.64 -17.18
C PHE A 92 -2.49 -10.62 -16.35
N ARG A 93 -1.81 -9.68 -15.71
CA ARG A 93 -2.39 -8.54 -15.02
C ARG A 93 -1.46 -7.33 -15.04
N TRP A 94 -2.05 -6.17 -14.95
CA TRP A 94 -1.33 -4.90 -14.84
C TRP A 94 -2.10 -3.92 -13.98
N VAL A 95 -1.45 -3.26 -13.01
CA VAL A 95 -2.05 -2.15 -12.27
C VAL A 95 -1.69 -0.86 -12.98
N HIS A 96 -2.70 -0.15 -13.48
CA HIS A 96 -2.55 1.19 -14.02
C HIS A 96 -2.91 2.21 -12.94
N PHE A 97 -1.93 2.98 -12.53
CA PHE A 97 -2.07 4.14 -11.68
C PHE A 97 -1.83 5.39 -12.52
N PRO A 98 -2.89 6.13 -12.91
CA PRO A 98 -2.73 7.33 -13.72
C PRO A 98 -1.81 8.35 -13.05
N TYR A 99 -0.99 8.99 -13.85
CA TYR A 99 -0.05 10.00 -13.38
C TYR A 99 -0.76 11.20 -12.74
N GLU A 100 -1.84 11.64 -13.39
CA GLU A 100 -2.80 12.64 -12.92
C GLU A 100 -4.21 12.07 -13.11
N PRO A 101 -4.74 11.36 -12.10
CA PRO A 101 -6.04 10.72 -12.24
C PRO A 101 -7.15 11.77 -12.34
N LYS A 102 -8.04 11.57 -13.31
CA LYS A 102 -9.25 12.36 -13.52
C LYS A 102 -10.46 11.54 -13.08
N GLY A 103 -11.45 12.19 -12.51
CA GLY A 103 -12.74 11.55 -12.25
C GLY A 103 -13.44 11.17 -13.57
N GLY A 104 -14.25 10.11 -13.54
CA GLY A 104 -15.02 9.63 -14.67
C GLY A 104 -14.46 8.37 -15.34
N ALA A 105 -15.11 7.97 -16.45
CA ALA A 105 -14.82 6.72 -17.14
C ALA A 105 -13.54 6.78 -17.96
N TYR A 106 -12.66 5.82 -17.70
CA TYR A 106 -11.50 5.50 -18.54
C TYR A 106 -11.85 4.34 -19.46
N THR A 107 -11.46 4.42 -20.73
CA THR A 107 -11.56 3.29 -21.67
C THR A 107 -10.20 2.62 -21.79
N TYR A 108 -10.15 1.32 -21.51
CA TYR A 108 -8.96 0.49 -21.69
C TYR A 108 -9.13 -0.37 -22.93
N GLN A 109 -8.13 -0.39 -23.81
CA GLN A 109 -8.03 -1.32 -24.92
C GLN A 109 -6.86 -2.26 -24.68
N VAL A 110 -7.16 -3.56 -24.60
CA VAL A 110 -6.17 -4.62 -24.45
C VAL A 110 -6.10 -5.41 -25.75
N THR A 111 -4.91 -5.54 -26.32
CA THR A 111 -4.69 -6.24 -27.59
C THR A 111 -3.63 -7.33 -27.42
N LYS A 112 -3.92 -8.56 -27.85
CA LYS A 112 -2.89 -9.61 -27.98
C LYS A 112 -1.83 -9.15 -28.97
N GLN A 113 -0.55 -9.35 -28.62
CA GLN A 113 0.57 -9.07 -29.51
C GLN A 113 1.27 -10.36 -29.90
N HIS A 114 1.43 -10.58 -31.19
CA HIS A 114 2.06 -11.76 -31.79
C HIS A 114 3.40 -11.40 -32.42
N MET A 115 4.31 -12.37 -32.48
CA MET A 115 5.58 -12.23 -33.18
C MET A 115 5.83 -13.52 -34.00
N PRO A 116 5.41 -13.57 -35.25
CA PRO A 116 5.75 -14.64 -36.19
C PRO A 116 7.28 -14.81 -36.33
N THR A 117 7.69 -15.84 -37.07
CA THR A 117 9.11 -16.18 -37.26
C THR A 117 9.93 -15.10 -37.98
N ASP A 118 9.27 -14.16 -38.66
CA ASP A 118 9.91 -12.97 -39.23
C ASP A 118 10.38 -11.94 -38.18
N GLY A 119 9.97 -12.11 -36.93
CA GLY A 119 10.35 -11.25 -35.78
C GLY A 119 9.61 -9.92 -35.72
N THR A 120 8.61 -9.69 -36.57
CA THR A 120 7.78 -8.47 -36.55
C THR A 120 6.64 -8.60 -35.55
N LEU A 121 6.26 -7.49 -34.89
CA LEU A 121 5.07 -7.46 -34.03
C LEU A 121 3.81 -7.33 -34.89
N LYS A 122 2.79 -8.10 -34.53
CA LYS A 122 1.47 -8.07 -35.16
C LYS A 122 0.37 -8.03 -34.11
N ALA A 123 -0.53 -7.08 -34.25
CA ALA A 123 -1.70 -6.98 -33.39
C ALA A 123 -2.72 -8.10 -33.74
N GLY A 124 -3.22 -8.75 -32.69
CA GLY A 124 -4.26 -9.78 -32.77
C GLY A 124 -5.60 -9.28 -32.25
N THR A 125 -6.32 -10.16 -31.55
CA THR A 125 -7.63 -9.84 -30.95
C THR A 125 -7.50 -8.71 -29.93
N ALA A 126 -8.41 -7.74 -30.00
CA ALA A 126 -8.52 -6.62 -29.07
C ALA A 126 -9.85 -6.58 -28.33
N ILE A 127 -9.85 -6.13 -27.09
CA ILE A 127 -11.04 -5.86 -26.28
C ILE A 127 -10.93 -4.45 -25.73
N SER A 128 -12.02 -3.68 -25.85
CA SER A 128 -12.16 -2.38 -25.16
C SER A 128 -13.26 -2.46 -24.11
N LEU A 129 -12.98 -1.86 -22.93
CA LEU A 129 -13.84 -1.80 -21.77
C LEU A 129 -13.69 -0.45 -21.05
N ASP A 130 -14.78 0.01 -20.48
CA ASP A 130 -14.82 1.25 -19.70
C ASP A 130 -14.89 0.93 -18.19
N ILE A 131 -14.27 1.77 -17.37
CA ILE A 131 -14.42 1.74 -15.92
C ILE A 131 -14.17 3.14 -15.34
N PRO A 132 -15.02 3.64 -14.41
CA PRO A 132 -14.76 4.90 -13.74
C PRO A 132 -13.62 4.76 -12.73
N LEU A 133 -12.78 5.78 -12.59
CA LEU A 133 -11.71 5.83 -11.57
C LEU A 133 -11.96 7.01 -10.60
N ASP A 134 -13.09 6.95 -9.90
CA ASP A 134 -13.45 7.93 -8.89
C ASP A 134 -12.88 7.55 -7.51
N MET A 135 -12.76 8.53 -6.61
CA MET A 135 -12.13 8.37 -5.31
C MET A 135 -13.07 7.73 -4.27
N VAL A 136 -14.34 8.10 -4.27
CA VAL A 136 -15.30 7.69 -3.25
C VAL A 136 -15.77 6.27 -3.44
N ILE A 137 -15.59 5.43 -2.42
CA ILE A 137 -16.07 4.04 -2.43
C ILE A 137 -17.55 3.96 -2.03
N TYR A 138 -17.94 4.66 -0.96
CA TYR A 138 -19.32 4.69 -0.44
C TYR A 138 -19.72 6.13 -0.05
N ASP A 139 -20.41 6.80 -0.96
CA ASP A 139 -20.86 8.19 -0.76
C ASP A 139 -21.64 8.37 0.56
N GLY A 140 -21.23 9.38 1.33
CA GLY A 140 -21.81 9.72 2.61
C GLY A 140 -21.62 8.69 3.72
N PHE A 141 -20.74 7.68 3.53
CA PHE A 141 -20.50 6.67 4.55
C PHE A 141 -19.00 6.40 4.78
N LEU A 142 -18.25 6.08 3.71
CA LEU A 142 -16.84 5.68 3.82
C LEU A 142 -16.04 6.16 2.63
N ASP A 143 -15.01 6.95 2.88
CA ASP A 143 -13.95 7.24 1.95
C ASP A 143 -12.68 6.52 2.37
N VAL A 144 -11.96 5.98 1.39
CA VAL A 144 -10.64 5.36 1.57
C VAL A 144 -9.64 6.11 0.71
N GLY A 145 -8.46 6.39 1.26
CA GLY A 145 -7.40 7.04 0.50
C GLY A 145 -6.04 6.44 0.83
N PHE A 146 -5.19 6.32 -0.20
CA PHE A 146 -3.81 5.87 -0.09
C PHE A 146 -2.83 7.00 -0.43
N ALA A 147 -1.64 7.00 0.17
CA ALA A 147 -0.53 7.83 -0.30
C ALA A 147 0.07 7.26 -1.59
N ARG A 148 0.66 8.11 -2.45
CA ARG A 148 1.43 7.60 -3.61
C ARG A 148 2.63 6.77 -3.18
N ASN A 149 3.24 7.16 -2.10
CA ASN A 149 4.35 6.50 -1.41
C ASN A 149 5.57 6.16 -2.32
N PHE A 150 6.54 5.46 -1.76
CA PHE A 150 7.78 5.03 -2.44
C PHE A 150 7.52 4.16 -3.69
N ALA A 151 6.39 3.49 -3.80
CA ALA A 151 6.07 2.71 -5.00
C ALA A 151 5.87 3.57 -6.26
N SER A 152 5.76 4.88 -6.10
CA SER A 152 5.72 5.86 -7.19
C SER A 152 7.07 6.57 -7.42
N SER A 153 8.18 6.08 -6.84
CA SER A 153 9.50 6.71 -6.92
C SER A 153 9.98 6.96 -8.36
N GLN A 154 9.64 6.08 -9.30
CA GLN A 154 9.96 6.28 -10.72
C GLN A 154 9.21 7.47 -11.32
N ALA A 155 7.90 7.56 -11.04
CA ALA A 155 7.10 8.70 -11.48
C ALA A 155 7.52 10.00 -10.78
N TYR A 156 7.97 9.91 -9.53
CA TYR A 156 8.54 11.02 -8.79
C TYR A 156 9.85 11.53 -9.42
N GLU A 157 10.74 10.62 -9.83
CA GLU A 157 11.95 10.99 -10.55
C GLU A 157 11.61 11.69 -11.89
N ASP A 158 10.65 11.15 -12.64
CA ASP A 158 10.24 11.73 -13.93
C ASP A 158 9.65 13.15 -13.76
N LYS A 159 8.82 13.38 -12.73
CA LYS A 159 8.13 14.67 -12.53
C LYS A 159 8.97 15.70 -11.76
N TYR A 160 9.71 15.26 -10.75
CA TYR A 160 10.38 16.14 -9.78
C TYR A 160 11.88 15.90 -9.70
N GLN A 161 12.46 15.14 -10.63
CA GLN A 161 13.91 14.85 -10.72
C GLN A 161 14.47 14.24 -9.41
N GLY A 162 13.64 13.47 -8.70
CA GLY A 162 14.03 12.81 -7.46
C GLY A 162 14.46 13.76 -6.34
N ASN A 163 13.93 14.98 -6.29
CA ASN A 163 14.33 16.00 -5.33
C ASN A 163 14.23 15.48 -3.87
N PRO A 164 15.35 15.27 -3.15
CA PRO A 164 15.32 14.77 -1.79
C PRO A 164 14.94 15.82 -0.74
N ASN A 165 14.94 17.11 -1.12
CA ASN A 165 14.72 18.23 -0.20
C ASN A 165 13.24 18.52 0.07
N VAL A 166 12.35 17.58 -0.22
CA VAL A 166 10.89 17.70 0.07
C VAL A 166 10.53 17.28 1.49
N ILE A 167 11.45 16.67 2.22
CA ILE A 167 11.27 16.31 3.62
C ILE A 167 12.44 16.82 4.48
N PRO A 168 12.22 17.13 5.77
CA PRO A 168 13.31 17.53 6.66
C PRO A 168 14.31 16.38 6.83
N ALA A 169 15.58 16.71 6.98
CA ALA A 169 16.64 15.73 7.25
C ALA A 169 16.47 15.09 8.64
N ASN A 170 15.93 15.85 9.60
CA ASN A 170 15.63 15.40 10.95
C ASN A 170 14.14 15.62 11.23
N ALA A 171 13.45 14.62 11.78
CA ALA A 171 12.04 14.69 12.10
C ALA A 171 11.68 15.83 13.07
N ASP A 172 12.55 16.12 14.03
CA ASP A 172 12.35 17.18 15.04
C ASP A 172 12.36 18.61 14.45
N ASP A 173 12.88 18.76 13.24
CA ASP A 173 12.88 20.04 12.51
C ASP A 173 11.64 20.23 11.63
N GLY A 174 10.72 19.26 11.60
CA GLY A 174 9.58 19.27 10.68
C GLY A 174 8.72 20.53 10.79
N LEU A 175 8.41 20.97 12.01
CA LEU A 175 7.56 22.16 12.22
C LEU A 175 8.21 23.49 11.79
N LYS A 176 9.51 23.50 11.55
CA LYS A 176 10.28 24.66 11.07
C LYS A 176 10.70 24.50 9.61
N PHE A 177 10.43 23.33 9.02
CA PHE A 177 10.84 23.02 7.67
C PHE A 177 10.12 23.91 6.66
N GLN A 178 10.90 24.52 5.77
CA GLN A 178 10.35 25.31 4.67
C GLN A 178 10.03 24.39 3.51
N LYS A 179 8.74 24.14 3.30
CA LYS A 179 8.28 23.31 2.18
C LYS A 179 8.69 23.91 0.84
N VAL A 180 9.12 23.07 -0.09
CA VAL A 180 9.39 23.51 -1.46
C VAL A 180 8.09 23.94 -2.14
N PRO A 181 8.12 24.95 -3.02
CA PRO A 181 6.92 25.41 -3.73
C PRO A 181 6.44 24.37 -4.76
N GLY A 182 5.17 24.47 -5.15
CA GLY A 182 4.54 23.62 -6.15
C GLY A 182 3.64 22.54 -5.57
N ASP A 183 3.23 21.60 -6.42
CA ASP A 183 2.22 20.58 -6.16
C ASP A 183 2.78 19.26 -5.57
N VAL A 184 4.08 19.22 -5.25
CA VAL A 184 4.78 17.99 -4.89
C VAL A 184 4.19 17.29 -3.66
N TYR A 185 3.71 18.04 -2.68
CA TYR A 185 3.14 17.49 -1.46
C TYR A 185 1.74 16.91 -1.68
N GLU A 186 0.90 17.59 -2.43
CA GLU A 186 -0.40 17.08 -2.86
C GLU A 186 -0.21 15.82 -3.73
N TRP A 187 0.74 15.85 -4.65
CA TRP A 187 1.03 14.72 -5.51
C TRP A 187 1.54 13.50 -4.73
N LEU A 188 2.50 13.67 -3.78
CA LEU A 188 3.05 12.57 -2.98
C LEU A 188 2.02 12.02 -1.97
N GLY A 189 1.34 12.92 -1.25
CA GLY A 189 0.39 12.54 -0.21
C GLY A 189 -0.92 12.02 -0.78
N PHE A 190 -1.27 12.46 -2.01
CA PHE A 190 -2.39 11.98 -2.80
C PHE A 190 -3.70 11.95 -2.00
N GLU A 191 -4.49 10.88 -2.13
CA GLU A 191 -5.82 10.76 -1.49
C GLU A 191 -5.76 10.81 0.04
N ALA A 192 -4.77 10.15 0.65
CA ALA A 192 -4.62 10.19 2.11
C ALA A 192 -4.39 11.63 2.62
N TYR A 193 -3.59 12.41 1.89
CA TYR A 193 -3.38 13.84 2.15
C TYR A 193 -4.68 14.64 1.94
N ASP A 194 -5.38 14.39 0.82
CA ASP A 194 -6.63 15.10 0.50
C ASP A 194 -7.68 14.88 1.58
N LEU A 195 -7.85 13.64 2.06
CA LEU A 195 -8.79 13.31 3.13
C LEU A 195 -8.44 14.02 4.44
N ILE A 196 -7.16 13.96 4.86
CA ILE A 196 -6.67 14.59 6.10
C ILE A 196 -6.84 16.11 6.03
N MET A 197 -6.38 16.73 4.94
CA MET A 197 -6.41 18.19 4.80
C MET A 197 -7.82 18.72 4.62
N SER A 198 -8.68 18.03 3.87
CA SER A 198 -10.08 18.43 3.72
C SER A 198 -10.83 18.34 5.04
N PHE A 199 -10.61 17.29 5.82
CA PHE A 199 -11.21 17.15 7.15
C PHE A 199 -10.79 18.29 8.08
N LEU A 200 -9.50 18.61 8.14
CA LEU A 200 -8.98 19.68 9.00
C LEU A 200 -9.42 21.09 8.53
N LYS A 201 -9.39 21.35 7.21
CA LYS A 201 -9.86 22.61 6.64
C LYS A 201 -11.33 22.86 6.94
N GLU A 202 -12.18 21.84 6.83
CA GLU A 202 -13.59 21.94 7.16
C GLU A 202 -13.79 22.31 8.64
N VAL A 203 -13.12 21.59 9.58
CA VAL A 203 -13.23 21.89 11.01
C VAL A 203 -12.68 23.29 11.35
N ALA A 204 -11.59 23.72 10.71
CA ALA A 204 -11.03 25.04 10.92
C ALA A 204 -11.98 26.15 10.45
N ALA A 205 -12.68 25.92 9.32
CA ALA A 205 -13.61 26.88 8.71
C ALA A 205 -14.97 26.96 9.44
N ASP A 206 -15.61 25.80 9.72
CA ASP A 206 -16.91 25.73 10.40
C ASP A 206 -16.74 25.89 11.93
N LYS A 207 -17.10 27.07 12.44
CA LYS A 207 -16.95 27.38 13.87
C LYS A 207 -17.95 26.64 14.77
N THR A 208 -18.93 25.93 14.20
CA THR A 208 -19.85 25.05 14.94
C THR A 208 -19.28 23.69 15.25
N LEU A 209 -18.17 23.32 14.58
CA LEU A 209 -17.49 22.04 14.77
C LEU A 209 -16.42 22.13 15.86
N THR A 210 -16.32 21.07 16.67
CA THR A 210 -15.21 20.82 17.58
C THR A 210 -14.44 19.60 17.12
N LEU A 211 -13.17 19.48 17.54
CA LEU A 211 -12.25 18.42 17.11
C LEU A 211 -11.62 17.74 18.31
N ASP A 212 -11.73 16.42 18.36
CA ASP A 212 -10.89 15.57 19.20
C ASP A 212 -9.81 14.92 18.34
N PHE A 213 -8.56 14.96 18.80
CA PHE A 213 -7.38 14.64 18.00
C PHE A 213 -6.41 13.70 18.73
N PHE A 214 -6.10 12.56 18.11
CA PHE A 214 -5.01 11.69 18.54
C PHE A 214 -3.84 11.76 17.56
N ALA A 215 -2.62 11.97 18.05
CA ALA A 215 -1.42 11.89 17.25
C ALA A 215 -0.32 11.04 17.90
N TYR A 216 0.30 10.20 17.08
CA TYR A 216 1.56 9.55 17.37
C TYR A 216 2.71 10.46 16.89
N ASP A 217 3.13 10.40 15.61
CA ASP A 217 4.05 11.39 15.03
C ASP A 217 3.27 12.65 14.61
N LEU A 218 3.81 13.83 14.92
CA LEU A 218 3.21 15.12 14.60
C LEU A 218 4.28 16.16 14.23
N ASN A 219 4.71 16.17 12.97
CA ASN A 219 5.72 17.12 12.52
C ASN A 219 5.41 17.82 11.18
N GLU A 220 4.20 17.62 10.64
CA GLU A 220 3.74 18.30 9.43
C GLU A 220 3.20 19.71 9.78
N PRO A 221 3.84 20.80 9.28
CA PRO A 221 3.54 22.15 9.75
C PRO A 221 2.15 22.67 9.35
N ASP A 222 1.61 22.29 8.18
CA ASP A 222 0.30 22.76 7.73
C ASP A 222 -0.83 22.13 8.56
N ILE A 223 -0.66 20.86 8.95
CA ILE A 223 -1.59 20.19 9.87
C ILE A 223 -1.61 20.91 11.22
N VAL A 224 -0.44 21.18 11.79
CA VAL A 224 -0.36 21.90 13.08
C VAL A 224 -0.96 23.30 12.95
N ALA A 225 -0.76 24.01 11.84
CA ALA A 225 -1.37 25.31 11.61
C ALA A 225 -2.90 25.25 11.54
N LEU A 226 -3.50 24.23 10.92
CA LEU A 226 -4.96 24.03 10.89
C LEU A 226 -5.53 23.68 12.28
N LEU A 227 -4.78 22.86 13.06
CA LEU A 227 -5.12 22.57 14.44
C LEU A 227 -5.10 23.84 15.32
N GLU A 228 -4.10 24.71 15.15
CA GLU A 228 -4.03 26.02 15.83
C GLU A 228 -5.23 26.92 15.48
N GLN A 229 -5.65 26.95 14.21
CA GLN A 229 -6.83 27.71 13.75
C GLN A 229 -8.15 27.20 14.36
N THR A 230 -8.20 25.93 14.80
CA THR A 230 -9.35 25.38 15.50
C THR A 230 -9.50 26.02 16.89
N GLY A 231 -8.39 26.46 17.52
CA GLY A 231 -8.39 27.18 18.78
C GLY A 231 -9.00 26.38 19.92
N GLY A 232 -9.74 27.02 20.82
CA GLY A 232 -10.38 26.39 21.97
C GLY A 232 -11.40 25.28 21.67
N ARG A 233 -11.72 25.05 20.39
CA ARG A 233 -12.57 23.94 19.92
C ARG A 233 -11.79 22.63 19.72
N LEU A 234 -10.45 22.65 19.85
CA LEU A 234 -9.57 21.49 19.78
C LEU A 234 -9.37 20.87 21.16
N ARG A 235 -9.45 19.54 21.25
CA ARG A 235 -8.83 18.75 22.31
C ARG A 235 -7.84 17.76 21.67
N ALA A 236 -6.66 17.59 22.24
CA ALA A 236 -5.61 16.77 21.67
C ALA A 236 -4.97 15.83 22.68
N VAL A 237 -4.71 14.60 22.25
CA VAL A 237 -3.86 13.62 22.94
C VAL A 237 -2.68 13.32 22.02
N ILE A 238 -1.48 13.69 22.44
CA ILE A 238 -0.25 13.55 21.65
C ILE A 238 0.72 12.64 22.39
N ASP A 239 1.28 11.66 21.70
CA ASP A 239 2.21 10.69 22.27
C ASP A 239 3.44 11.36 22.90
N ASN A 240 3.87 10.83 24.05
CA ASN A 240 5.10 11.23 24.72
C ASN A 240 6.01 10.05 25.08
N SER A 241 5.88 8.95 24.38
CA SER A 241 6.72 7.76 24.57
C SER A 241 8.07 7.90 23.88
N GLY A 242 9.09 7.19 24.37
CA GLY A 242 10.40 7.10 23.72
C GLY A 242 10.98 8.45 23.31
N ALA A 243 11.32 8.62 22.04
CA ALA A 243 11.90 9.86 21.50
C ALA A 243 10.94 11.06 21.56
N HIS A 244 9.61 10.83 21.52
CA HIS A 244 8.62 11.90 21.61
C HIS A 244 8.61 12.61 22.98
N ALA A 245 9.16 11.98 24.03
CA ALA A 245 9.26 12.60 25.36
C ALA A 245 10.29 13.74 25.42
N ALA A 246 11.23 13.81 24.48
CA ALA A 246 12.27 14.84 24.47
C ALA A 246 11.64 16.24 24.31
N ALA A 247 12.13 17.22 25.05
CA ALA A 247 11.63 18.60 24.95
C ALA A 247 11.83 19.22 23.55
N THR A 248 12.80 18.71 22.80
CA THR A 248 13.14 19.13 21.43
C THR A 248 12.36 18.38 20.37
N SER A 249 11.64 17.30 20.72
CA SER A 249 10.85 16.54 19.75
C SER A 249 9.79 17.40 19.06
N ALA A 250 9.46 17.09 17.83
CA ALA A 250 8.41 17.79 17.08
C ALA A 250 7.06 17.75 17.81
N GLU A 251 6.73 16.62 18.44
CA GLU A 251 5.52 16.42 19.25
C GLU A 251 5.48 17.35 20.46
N SER A 252 6.62 17.56 21.13
CA SER A 252 6.73 18.52 22.25
C SER A 252 6.58 19.96 21.77
N GLN A 253 7.17 20.31 20.63
CA GLN A 253 7.02 21.62 20.00
C GLN A 253 5.56 21.86 19.57
N ALA A 254 4.92 20.88 18.91
CA ALA A 254 3.51 20.94 18.51
C ALA A 254 2.60 21.09 19.72
N ALA A 255 2.78 20.29 20.76
CA ALA A 255 1.97 20.36 21.98
C ALA A 255 2.06 21.75 22.64
N LYS A 256 3.24 22.37 22.66
CA LYS A 256 3.41 23.73 23.19
C LYS A 256 2.63 24.76 22.37
N ARG A 257 2.72 24.69 21.04
CA ARG A 257 1.96 25.58 20.12
C ARG A 257 0.46 25.42 20.33
N LEU A 258 -0.03 24.18 20.32
CA LEU A 258 -1.44 23.86 20.48
C LEU A 258 -1.97 24.22 21.88
N SER A 259 -1.15 24.08 22.94
CA SER A 259 -1.53 24.54 24.28
C SER A 259 -1.72 26.06 24.34
N THR A 260 -0.99 26.81 23.52
CA THR A 260 -1.14 28.26 23.42
C THR A 260 -2.45 28.64 22.71
N SER A 261 -2.80 27.97 21.62
CA SER A 261 -3.98 28.27 20.80
C SER A 261 -5.28 27.67 21.35
N ALA A 262 -5.24 26.44 21.85
CA ALA A 262 -6.42 25.72 22.35
C ALA A 262 -6.64 25.82 23.85
N GLY A 263 -5.61 26.22 24.61
CA GLY A 263 -5.59 26.18 26.06
C GLY A 263 -4.91 24.93 26.62
N ALA A 264 -4.10 25.10 27.67
CA ALA A 264 -3.27 24.03 28.24
C ALA A 264 -4.08 22.80 28.71
N ASN A 265 -5.31 23.00 29.18
CA ASN A 265 -6.17 21.90 29.64
C ASN A 265 -6.70 21.03 28.49
N ASN A 266 -6.68 21.53 27.27
CA ASN A 266 -7.17 20.85 26.07
C ASN A 266 -6.11 20.02 25.37
N VAL A 267 -4.84 20.10 25.78
CA VAL A 267 -3.73 19.35 25.17
C VAL A 267 -3.08 18.46 26.20
N LYS A 268 -3.11 17.15 25.97
CA LYS A 268 -2.55 16.13 26.84
C LYS A 268 -1.36 15.46 26.14
N ARG A 269 -0.25 15.34 26.86
CA ARG A 269 0.89 14.50 26.49
C ARG A 269 0.84 13.23 27.31
N MET A 270 0.64 12.08 26.65
CA MET A 270 0.53 10.79 27.34
C MET A 270 0.85 9.62 26.41
N HIS A 271 1.09 8.46 26.98
CA HIS A 271 1.14 7.17 26.31
C HIS A 271 0.40 6.13 27.15
N PHE A 272 0.01 5.03 26.52
CA PHE A 272 -0.46 3.85 27.20
C PHE A 272 0.74 3.09 27.81
N LYS A 273 0.61 1.81 28.09
CA LYS A 273 1.76 1.02 28.59
C LYS A 273 3.00 1.17 27.70
N ASN A 274 2.79 1.17 26.37
CA ASN A 274 3.84 1.42 25.38
C ASN A 274 3.63 2.78 24.70
N LEU A 275 2.73 2.87 23.71
CA LEU A 275 2.54 4.03 22.83
C LEU A 275 1.09 4.54 22.89
N GLN A 276 0.89 5.82 22.71
CA GLN A 276 -0.34 6.36 22.16
C GLN A 276 -0.20 6.34 20.63
N HIS A 277 -0.65 5.26 19.99
CA HIS A 277 -0.34 5.00 18.59
C HIS A 277 -1.51 5.30 17.62
N ASN A 278 -2.65 5.75 18.13
CA ASN A 278 -3.76 6.22 17.30
C ASN A 278 -3.37 7.44 16.46
N LYS A 279 -3.95 7.54 15.26
CA LYS A 279 -3.88 8.65 14.33
C LYS A 279 -5.32 8.96 13.94
N VAL A 280 -5.99 9.84 14.70
CA VAL A 280 -7.46 9.98 14.63
C VAL A 280 -7.87 11.44 14.70
N LEU A 281 -8.85 11.82 13.87
CA LEU A 281 -9.56 13.06 13.89
C LEU A 281 -11.05 12.75 14.10
N ILE A 282 -11.68 13.32 15.13
CA ILE A 282 -13.13 13.15 15.42
C ILE A 282 -13.79 14.52 15.36
N ALA A 283 -14.60 14.76 14.36
CA ALA A 283 -15.39 15.99 14.27
C ALA A 283 -16.71 15.82 14.99
N LYS A 284 -17.07 16.84 15.78
CA LYS A 284 -18.33 16.88 16.54
C LYS A 284 -19.09 18.15 16.23
N LYS A 285 -20.42 18.08 16.22
CA LYS A 285 -21.31 19.21 16.07
C LYS A 285 -22.28 19.25 17.23
N ASN A 286 -22.36 20.39 17.92
CA ASN A 286 -23.18 20.55 19.13
C ASN A 286 -22.87 19.50 20.22
N GLY A 287 -21.64 19.06 20.32
CA GLY A 287 -21.19 18.03 21.25
C GLY A 287 -21.33 16.60 20.77
N GLU A 288 -22.09 16.35 19.69
CA GLU A 288 -22.28 15.00 19.15
C GLU A 288 -21.28 14.67 18.05
N PRO A 289 -20.62 13.49 18.09
CA PRO A 289 -19.69 13.06 17.05
C PRO A 289 -20.44 12.79 15.74
N ILE A 290 -19.90 13.32 14.62
CA ILE A 290 -20.56 13.22 13.31
C ILE A 290 -19.73 12.45 12.28
N LYS A 291 -18.41 12.49 12.39
CA LYS A 291 -17.50 11.76 11.51
C LYS A 291 -16.15 11.56 12.16
N VAL A 292 -15.44 10.55 11.69
CA VAL A 292 -14.10 10.20 12.16
C VAL A 292 -13.17 9.86 10.99
N LEU A 293 -11.94 10.39 11.05
CA LEU A 293 -10.84 9.96 10.20
C LEU A 293 -9.83 9.17 11.04
N PHE A 294 -9.36 8.04 10.52
CA PHE A 294 -8.30 7.23 11.11
C PHE A 294 -7.57 6.41 10.04
N GLY A 295 -6.55 5.66 10.41
CA GLY A 295 -5.78 4.79 9.51
C GLY A 295 -4.36 4.54 10.00
N SER A 296 -3.48 4.20 9.07
CA SER A 296 -2.05 4.01 9.37
C SER A 296 -1.22 5.28 9.21
N THR A 297 -1.75 6.33 8.60
CA THR A 297 -1.04 7.57 8.25
C THR A 297 -0.72 8.41 9.47
N ASN A 298 0.56 8.54 9.83
CA ASN A 298 1.01 9.51 10.80
C ASN A 298 0.91 10.94 10.23
N PHE A 299 0.64 11.92 11.10
CA PHE A 299 0.56 13.33 10.74
C PHE A 299 1.97 13.95 10.63
N SER A 300 2.81 13.31 9.84
CA SER A 300 4.22 13.64 9.68
C SER A 300 4.64 13.62 8.22
N PHE A 301 5.76 14.31 7.89
CA PHE A 301 6.31 14.30 6.54
C PHE A 301 6.48 12.90 5.98
N ARG A 302 7.09 12.00 6.73
CA ARG A 302 7.28 10.63 6.25
C ARG A 302 5.97 9.87 6.15
N GLY A 303 5.08 10.05 7.15
CA GLY A 303 3.78 9.37 7.19
C GLY A 303 2.91 9.69 5.98
N ILE A 304 2.88 10.94 5.55
CA ILE A 304 2.00 11.40 4.47
C ILE A 304 2.65 11.26 3.10
N TYR A 305 3.95 11.59 2.96
CA TYR A 305 4.57 11.80 1.64
C TYR A 305 5.47 10.65 1.18
N ILE A 306 5.97 9.83 2.09
CA ILE A 306 6.98 8.80 1.79
C ILE A 306 6.47 7.38 2.03
N GLN A 307 5.89 7.14 3.19
CA GLN A 307 5.50 5.80 3.61
C GLN A 307 4.24 5.33 2.88
N ALA A 308 4.17 4.03 2.62
CA ALA A 308 2.92 3.40 2.21
C ALA A 308 1.94 3.41 3.39
N ASN A 309 0.89 4.19 3.26
CA ASN A 309 -0.11 4.44 4.31
C ASN A 309 -1.51 4.60 3.72
N ASN A 310 -2.52 4.43 4.56
CA ASN A 310 -3.91 4.71 4.26
C ASN A 310 -4.54 5.67 5.27
N ALA A 311 -5.62 6.31 4.83
CA ALA A 311 -6.57 7.06 5.65
C ALA A 311 -7.99 6.64 5.28
N LEU A 312 -8.87 6.53 6.27
CA LEU A 312 -10.29 6.26 6.09
C LEU A 312 -11.10 7.35 6.78
N VAL A 313 -12.18 7.79 6.14
CA VAL A 313 -13.16 8.68 6.77
C VAL A 313 -14.50 7.97 6.84
N PHE A 314 -15.03 7.80 8.04
CA PHE A 314 -16.41 7.35 8.25
C PHE A 314 -17.30 8.56 8.59
N TYR A 315 -18.33 8.76 7.78
CA TYR A 315 -19.38 9.76 7.98
C TYR A 315 -20.57 9.19 8.79
N ALA A 316 -20.29 8.18 9.61
CA ALA A 316 -21.25 7.48 10.46
C ALA A 316 -21.10 7.94 11.92
N PRO A 317 -22.10 8.64 12.50
CA PRO A 317 -22.07 9.06 13.91
C PRO A 317 -21.81 7.90 14.88
N GLU A 318 -22.32 6.71 14.59
CA GLU A 318 -22.12 5.52 15.40
C GLU A 318 -20.65 5.10 15.47
N ALA A 319 -19.94 5.17 14.34
CA ALA A 319 -18.50 4.90 14.29
C ALA A 319 -17.73 6.00 15.03
N ALA A 320 -18.05 7.27 14.79
CA ALA A 320 -17.39 8.40 15.43
C ALA A 320 -17.58 8.38 16.96
N ALA A 321 -18.73 7.94 17.47
CA ALA A 321 -19.00 7.80 18.90
C ALA A 321 -18.14 6.74 19.59
N LEU A 322 -17.77 5.66 18.90
CA LEU A 322 -16.84 4.67 19.43
C LEU A 322 -15.43 5.28 19.64
N PHE A 323 -14.96 6.02 18.64
CA PHE A 323 -13.67 6.72 18.74
C PHE A 323 -13.69 7.84 19.78
N GLU A 324 -14.79 8.58 19.89
CA GLU A 324 -14.97 9.58 20.96
C GLU A 324 -14.90 8.92 22.34
N ARG A 325 -15.55 7.77 22.55
CA ARG A 325 -15.47 7.04 23.81
C ARG A 325 -14.03 6.65 24.14
N ALA A 326 -13.29 6.16 23.17
CA ALA A 326 -11.87 5.82 23.34
C ALA A 326 -11.03 7.07 23.66
N PHE A 327 -11.32 8.19 22.97
CA PHE A 327 -10.67 9.48 23.23
C PHE A 327 -10.95 9.99 24.65
N GLU A 328 -12.18 9.99 25.11
CA GLU A 328 -12.55 10.45 26.45
C GLU A 328 -11.84 9.70 27.56
N LEU A 329 -11.71 8.36 27.40
CA LEU A 329 -10.97 7.55 28.36
C LEU A 329 -9.49 7.92 28.38
N ALA A 330 -8.83 7.98 27.23
CA ALA A 330 -7.43 8.33 27.12
C ALA A 330 -7.16 9.78 27.61
N PHE A 331 -8.04 10.71 27.25
CA PHE A 331 -7.91 12.12 27.64
C PHE A 331 -8.04 12.34 29.13
N ARG A 332 -8.88 11.55 29.83
CA ARG A 332 -8.97 11.59 31.30
C ARG A 332 -7.80 10.88 31.94
N SER A 333 -7.62 9.62 31.63
CA SER A 333 -6.51 8.78 32.09
C SER A 333 -6.46 7.47 31.30
N PRO A 334 -5.31 7.02 30.81
CA PRO A 334 -5.17 5.72 30.15
C PRO A 334 -5.34 4.54 31.12
N ALA A 335 -5.27 4.78 32.43
CA ALA A 335 -5.43 3.74 33.44
C ALA A 335 -6.84 3.12 33.39
N GLY A 336 -6.92 1.80 33.32
CA GLY A 336 -8.19 1.10 33.23
C GLY A 336 -8.76 0.94 31.84
N PHE A 337 -8.17 1.55 30.80
CA PHE A 337 -8.65 1.43 29.41
C PHE A 337 -8.81 -0.02 28.96
N ALA A 338 -7.81 -0.88 29.26
CA ALA A 338 -7.83 -2.30 28.89
C ALA A 338 -9.00 -3.10 29.50
N LYS A 339 -9.68 -2.56 30.52
CA LYS A 339 -10.83 -3.17 31.19
C LYS A 339 -12.15 -2.50 30.86
N ASP A 340 -12.13 -1.40 30.10
CA ASP A 340 -13.36 -0.72 29.68
C ASP A 340 -14.05 -1.51 28.57
N PRO A 341 -15.40 -1.52 28.51
CA PRO A 341 -16.14 -2.17 27.44
C PRO A 341 -15.71 -1.79 26.02
N ILE A 342 -15.11 -0.61 25.82
CA ILE A 342 -14.60 -0.19 24.50
C ILE A 342 -13.46 -1.07 24.00
N SER A 343 -12.64 -1.62 24.91
CA SER A 343 -11.45 -2.43 24.56
C SER A 343 -11.63 -3.93 24.82
N THR A 344 -12.75 -4.37 25.37
CA THR A 344 -12.96 -5.80 25.74
C THR A 344 -13.85 -6.58 24.78
N LYS A 345 -14.27 -5.96 23.68
CA LYS A 345 -15.07 -6.60 22.63
C LYS A 345 -14.94 -5.87 21.29
N TRP A 346 -15.34 -6.56 20.22
CA TRP A 346 -15.61 -5.92 18.93
C TRP A 346 -16.94 -5.17 18.95
N HIS A 347 -16.99 -4.02 18.30
CA HIS A 347 -18.15 -3.15 18.17
C HIS A 347 -18.64 -3.14 16.74
N LEU A 348 -19.85 -3.66 16.50
CA LEU A 348 -20.47 -3.64 15.18
C LEU A 348 -21.10 -2.27 14.90
N VAL A 349 -20.79 -1.72 13.73
CA VAL A 349 -21.52 -0.59 13.13
C VAL A 349 -22.21 -1.12 11.88
N GLN A 350 -23.52 -1.00 11.83
CA GLN A 350 -24.35 -1.48 10.73
C GLN A 350 -25.32 -0.39 10.28
N VAL A 351 -25.08 0.12 9.06
CA VAL A 351 -25.95 1.10 8.41
C VAL A 351 -26.64 0.39 7.22
N PRO A 352 -27.96 0.51 7.06
CA PRO A 352 -28.67 -0.15 5.96
C PRO A 352 -28.09 0.17 4.59
N GLY A 353 -27.80 -0.87 3.78
CA GLY A 353 -27.22 -0.71 2.43
C GLY A 353 -25.74 -0.35 2.38
N LYS A 354 -25.05 -0.30 3.51
CA LYS A 354 -23.62 -0.05 3.62
C LYS A 354 -22.88 -1.32 4.12
N PRO A 355 -21.55 -1.40 3.98
CA PRO A 355 -20.75 -2.50 4.52
C PRO A 355 -20.98 -2.75 6.00
N LEU A 356 -20.82 -3.99 6.44
CA LEU A 356 -20.69 -4.30 7.86
C LEU A 356 -19.28 -3.93 8.33
N VAL A 357 -19.20 -3.18 9.41
CA VAL A 357 -17.93 -2.70 9.95
C VAL A 357 -17.84 -3.03 11.44
N HIS A 358 -16.73 -3.62 11.84
CA HIS A 358 -16.45 -3.96 13.22
C HIS A 358 -15.19 -3.22 13.69
N PHE A 359 -15.25 -2.59 14.86
CA PHE A 359 -14.15 -1.87 15.47
C PHE A 359 -13.67 -2.57 16.74
N CYS A 360 -12.36 -2.58 16.94
CA CYS A 360 -11.72 -3.07 18.16
C CYS A 360 -10.64 -2.03 18.58
N PHE A 361 -10.56 -1.77 19.87
CA PHE A 361 -9.62 -0.77 20.41
C PHE A 361 -8.69 -1.42 21.42
N SER A 362 -7.41 -1.13 21.33
CA SER A 362 -6.39 -1.58 22.29
C SER A 362 -5.87 -0.39 23.14
N PRO A 363 -5.21 -0.63 24.28
CA PRO A 363 -4.76 -1.93 24.76
C PRO A 363 -5.88 -2.78 25.38
N HIS A 364 -5.70 -4.11 25.32
CA HIS A 364 -6.54 -5.07 26.03
C HIS A 364 -5.69 -6.21 26.62
N ASP A 365 -6.23 -6.86 27.69
CA ASP A 365 -5.51 -7.91 28.40
C ASP A 365 -5.43 -9.22 27.56
N ASP A 366 -6.46 -9.53 26.79
CA ASP A 366 -6.51 -10.67 25.86
C ASP A 366 -6.21 -10.23 24.42
N THR A 367 -4.99 -10.39 23.98
CA THR A 367 -4.58 -10.05 22.60
C THR A 367 -5.18 -10.95 21.53
N GLY A 368 -5.74 -12.10 21.91
CA GLY A 368 -6.52 -12.97 21.03
C GLY A 368 -7.84 -12.33 20.61
N LEU A 369 -8.39 -11.41 21.40
CA LEU A 369 -9.64 -10.72 21.08
C LEU A 369 -9.61 -10.09 19.68
N SER A 370 -8.57 -9.34 19.37
CA SER A 370 -8.39 -8.64 18.09
C SER A 370 -7.74 -9.52 17.01
N LEU A 371 -6.71 -10.30 17.36
CA LEU A 371 -5.87 -10.97 16.39
C LEU A 371 -6.37 -12.37 15.99
N SER A 372 -7.14 -13.07 16.83
CA SER A 372 -7.67 -14.39 16.47
C SER A 372 -8.69 -14.33 15.33
N PRO A 373 -9.63 -13.37 15.26
CA PRO A 373 -10.52 -13.22 14.11
C PRO A 373 -9.75 -12.95 12.80
N LEU A 374 -8.67 -12.15 12.85
CA LEU A 374 -7.80 -11.90 11.70
C LEU A 374 -7.08 -13.19 11.26
N GLY A 375 -6.47 -13.91 12.21
CA GLY A 375 -5.82 -15.20 11.91
C GLY A 375 -6.79 -16.22 11.33
N ALA A 376 -8.00 -16.30 11.90
CA ALA A 376 -9.05 -17.19 11.40
C ALA A 376 -9.50 -16.81 9.97
N ALA A 377 -9.62 -15.51 9.65
CA ALA A 377 -9.97 -15.07 8.30
C ALA A 377 -8.90 -15.47 7.26
N ILE A 378 -7.62 -15.36 7.62
CA ILE A 378 -6.50 -15.84 6.77
C ILE A 378 -6.59 -17.36 6.56
N ASP A 379 -6.85 -18.10 7.65
CA ASP A 379 -6.95 -19.56 7.61
C ASP A 379 -8.16 -20.07 6.81
N GLN A 380 -9.26 -19.33 6.82
CA GLN A 380 -10.51 -19.67 6.13
C GLN A 380 -10.56 -19.17 4.69
N ALA A 381 -9.64 -18.32 4.28
CA ALA A 381 -9.60 -17.80 2.92
C ALA A 381 -9.52 -18.93 1.88
N THR A 382 -10.36 -18.84 0.85
CA THR A 382 -10.53 -19.85 -0.20
C THR A 382 -10.02 -19.41 -1.57
N SER A 383 -9.92 -18.11 -1.81
CA SER A 383 -9.53 -17.52 -3.08
C SER A 383 -8.18 -16.81 -2.97
N SER A 384 -8.07 -15.83 -2.09
CA SER A 384 -6.90 -14.96 -2.05
C SER A 384 -6.65 -14.35 -0.67
N VAL A 385 -5.37 -14.08 -0.39
CA VAL A 385 -4.95 -13.26 0.76
C VAL A 385 -3.90 -12.27 0.32
N PHE A 386 -4.17 -10.97 0.53
CA PHE A 386 -3.19 -9.90 0.37
C PHE A 386 -2.93 -9.27 1.72
N PHE A 387 -1.68 -8.95 2.00
CA PHE A 387 -1.36 -8.23 3.22
C PHE A 387 -0.18 -7.30 3.03
N SER A 388 -0.20 -6.19 3.76
CA SER A 388 0.91 -5.28 3.90
C SER A 388 1.02 -4.91 5.36
N ILE A 389 2.06 -5.44 6.03
CA ILE A 389 2.25 -5.33 7.48
C ILE A 389 3.67 -4.87 7.75
N ALA A 390 3.81 -3.59 8.06
CA ALA A 390 5.08 -2.91 8.26
C ALA A 390 6.07 -3.70 9.13
N PHE A 391 5.64 -4.11 10.31
CA PHE A 391 6.49 -4.71 11.33
C PHE A 391 6.33 -6.22 11.47
N LEU A 392 5.85 -6.91 10.43
CA LEU A 392 5.68 -8.37 10.44
C LEU A 392 6.98 -9.09 10.83
N TYR A 393 8.13 -8.57 10.37
CA TYR A 393 9.45 -9.13 10.69
C TYR A 393 9.80 -9.10 12.18
N GLN A 394 9.17 -8.22 12.98
CA GLN A 394 9.34 -8.15 14.43
C GLN A 394 8.36 -9.08 15.18
N THR A 395 7.25 -9.45 14.56
CA THR A 395 6.22 -10.32 15.13
C THR A 395 6.66 -11.76 15.03
N LYS A 396 7.08 -12.37 16.14
CA LYS A 396 7.66 -13.73 16.16
C LYS A 396 6.65 -14.84 16.44
N SER A 397 5.51 -14.52 17.03
CA SER A 397 4.44 -15.44 17.41
C SER A 397 3.10 -14.73 17.49
N GLY A 398 2.05 -15.49 17.72
CA GLY A 398 0.68 -15.03 17.88
C GLY A 398 -0.15 -15.23 16.61
N PRO A 399 -1.48 -15.03 16.72
CA PRO A 399 -2.45 -15.47 15.71
C PRO A 399 -2.15 -14.97 14.29
N THR A 400 -1.76 -13.71 14.14
CA THR A 400 -1.42 -13.12 12.83
C THR A 400 -0.20 -13.79 12.22
N ARG A 401 0.90 -13.91 12.97
CA ARG A 401 2.15 -14.49 12.46
C ARG A 401 1.97 -15.95 12.09
N GLU A 402 1.34 -16.71 12.95
CA GLU A 402 1.10 -18.14 12.74
C GLU A 402 0.20 -18.41 11.54
N ALA A 403 -0.84 -17.59 11.33
CA ALA A 403 -1.70 -17.71 10.16
C ALA A 403 -0.94 -17.38 8.86
N ILE A 404 -0.08 -16.36 8.85
CA ILE A 404 0.76 -16.03 7.70
C ILE A 404 1.78 -17.14 7.42
N ASP A 405 2.42 -17.72 8.44
CA ASP A 405 3.36 -18.83 8.26
C ASP A 405 2.65 -20.07 7.66
N ARG A 406 1.40 -20.35 8.07
CA ARG A 406 0.57 -21.41 7.45
C ARG A 406 0.19 -21.06 6.00
N LEU A 407 -0.17 -19.79 5.74
CA LEU A 407 -0.56 -19.29 4.41
C LEU A 407 0.53 -19.51 3.36
N MET A 408 1.81 -19.40 3.75
CA MET A 408 2.93 -19.61 2.83
C MET A 408 2.96 -21.03 2.25
N ASN A 409 2.32 -22.00 2.90
CA ASN A 409 2.23 -23.40 2.45
C ASN A 409 0.85 -23.77 1.87
N LYS A 410 -0.10 -22.83 1.81
CA LYS A 410 -1.44 -23.07 1.25
C LYS A 410 -1.46 -22.87 -0.27
N SER A 411 -2.40 -23.57 -0.92
CA SER A 411 -2.75 -23.42 -2.34
C SER A 411 -3.59 -22.17 -2.64
N VAL A 412 -3.80 -21.28 -1.67
CA VAL A 412 -4.51 -20.01 -1.84
C VAL A 412 -3.54 -19.00 -2.46
N PHE A 413 -4.02 -18.21 -3.42
CA PHE A 413 -3.24 -17.12 -3.98
C PHE A 413 -2.89 -16.10 -2.89
N SER A 414 -1.63 -15.74 -2.75
CA SER A 414 -1.27 -14.74 -1.74
C SER A 414 -0.04 -13.93 -2.12
N TYR A 415 -0.11 -12.64 -1.84
CA TYR A 415 1.03 -11.72 -1.85
C TYR A 415 1.08 -10.90 -0.57
N GLY A 416 2.27 -10.83 0.03
CA GLY A 416 2.52 -10.10 1.26
C GLY A 416 3.68 -9.13 1.14
N ILE A 417 3.62 -8.08 1.94
CA ILE A 417 4.65 -7.04 2.00
C ILE A 417 5.02 -6.80 3.46
N SER A 418 6.31 -6.66 3.73
CA SER A 418 6.85 -6.25 5.02
C SER A 418 7.96 -5.22 4.80
N ASP A 419 8.19 -4.32 5.74
CA ASP A 419 9.28 -3.34 5.61
C ASP A 419 10.66 -4.01 5.58
N ARG A 420 10.81 -5.16 6.25
CA ARG A 420 12.05 -5.95 6.29
C ARG A 420 11.77 -7.45 6.28
N GLN A 421 12.75 -8.23 5.82
CA GLN A 421 12.65 -9.70 5.80
C GLN A 421 12.67 -10.31 7.21
N GLY A 422 13.66 -9.99 8.04
CA GLY A 422 13.72 -10.33 9.46
C GLY A 422 13.38 -11.77 9.85
N GLY A 423 13.74 -12.77 9.07
CA GLY A 423 13.46 -14.19 9.35
C GLY A 423 12.07 -14.66 8.87
N LEU A 424 11.42 -13.92 7.96
CA LEU A 424 10.22 -14.38 7.26
C LEU A 424 10.57 -15.39 6.17
N ALA A 425 9.74 -16.42 5.99
CA ALA A 425 9.78 -17.28 4.82
C ALA A 425 9.16 -16.53 3.64
N VAL A 426 9.98 -16.04 2.71
CA VAL A 426 9.51 -15.18 1.62
C VAL A 426 9.06 -15.93 0.37
N LYS A 427 9.46 -17.20 0.20
CA LYS A 427 9.11 -18.02 -0.97
C LYS A 427 8.09 -19.09 -0.62
N LYS A 428 7.19 -19.35 -1.55
CA LYS A 428 6.24 -20.47 -1.52
C LYS A 428 6.91 -21.77 -1.98
N PRO A 429 6.29 -22.95 -1.78
CA PRO A 429 6.86 -24.24 -2.18
C PRO A 429 7.18 -24.36 -3.69
N ASP A 430 6.46 -23.62 -4.54
CA ASP A 430 6.72 -23.57 -5.99
C ASP A 430 7.89 -22.63 -6.38
N GLY A 431 8.57 -22.04 -5.39
CA GLY A 431 9.70 -21.12 -5.55
C GLY A 431 9.31 -19.67 -5.89
N THR A 432 8.03 -19.36 -6.04
CA THR A 432 7.57 -17.99 -6.25
C THR A 432 7.64 -17.17 -4.96
N PHE A 433 7.80 -15.85 -5.08
CA PHE A 433 7.71 -14.96 -3.93
C PHE A 433 6.25 -14.85 -3.46
N GLY A 434 6.01 -15.19 -2.20
CA GLY A 434 4.76 -14.91 -1.52
C GLY A 434 4.84 -13.68 -0.64
N ILE A 435 6.06 -13.29 -0.21
CA ILE A 435 6.32 -12.06 0.55
C ILE A 435 7.50 -11.32 -0.09
N VAL A 436 7.39 -10.01 -0.19
CA VAL A 436 8.48 -9.10 -0.58
C VAL A 436 8.76 -8.11 0.55
N ASP A 437 9.98 -7.59 0.60
CA ASP A 437 10.38 -6.60 1.61
C ASP A 437 11.09 -5.40 0.98
N PHE A 438 11.04 -4.28 1.69
CA PHE A 438 11.67 -3.05 1.23
C PHE A 438 13.18 -3.02 1.50
N ASN A 439 13.64 -3.69 2.55
CA ASN A 439 15.03 -3.57 3.04
C ASN A 439 16.09 -3.98 2.00
N TYR A 440 15.70 -4.82 1.04
CA TYR A 440 16.54 -5.25 -0.06
C TYR A 440 16.92 -4.08 -1.01
N LEU A 441 16.18 -2.98 -0.97
CA LEU A 441 16.22 -1.91 -1.95
C LEU A 441 16.89 -0.63 -1.43
N ALA A 442 17.12 -0.52 -0.12
CA ALA A 442 17.60 0.71 0.52
C ALA A 442 19.05 1.09 0.16
N GLY A 443 19.73 0.33 -0.67
CA GLY A 443 21.13 0.56 -0.96
C GLY A 443 21.54 0.66 -2.42
N VAL A 444 20.82 0.06 -3.37
CA VAL A 444 21.26 0.01 -4.77
C VAL A 444 20.08 -0.13 -5.71
N THR A 445 19.78 0.89 -6.48
CA THR A 445 18.98 0.72 -7.70
C THR A 445 19.84 -0.04 -8.71
N PRO A 446 19.45 -1.27 -9.12
CA PRO A 446 20.27 -2.03 -10.06
C PRO A 446 20.31 -1.35 -11.42
N MET A 447 21.50 -1.32 -12.02
CA MET A 447 21.60 -1.01 -13.44
C MET A 447 20.73 -2.01 -14.23
N PRO A 448 19.99 -1.61 -15.25
CA PRO A 448 20.11 -0.39 -16.05
C PRO A 448 19.18 0.77 -15.66
N PHE A 449 18.59 0.71 -14.49
CA PHE A 449 17.67 1.77 -14.07
C PHE A 449 18.45 2.94 -13.48
N LYS A 450 18.01 4.14 -13.77
CA LYS A 450 18.51 5.34 -13.13
C LYS A 450 18.24 5.26 -11.63
N ALA A 451 19.20 5.70 -10.82
CA ALA A 451 18.96 5.84 -9.38
C ALA A 451 17.77 6.77 -9.15
N GLU A 452 16.81 6.30 -8.36
CA GLU A 452 15.59 7.03 -8.01
C GLU A 452 15.54 7.24 -6.49
N TRP A 453 15.07 8.40 -6.08
CA TRP A 453 14.88 8.69 -4.67
C TRP A 453 13.57 8.08 -4.18
N SER A 454 13.66 7.23 -3.15
CA SER A 454 12.51 6.54 -2.55
C SER A 454 12.16 7.02 -1.15
N GLY A 455 12.68 8.18 -0.72
CA GLY A 455 12.38 8.76 0.58
C GLY A 455 13.51 8.71 1.61
N GLY A 456 14.75 8.37 1.21
CA GLY A 456 15.91 8.29 2.10
C GLY A 456 15.85 7.10 3.08
N GLU A 457 16.60 7.15 4.17
CA GLU A 457 16.63 6.11 5.20
C GLU A 457 15.35 6.09 6.04
N GLY A 458 15.03 4.96 6.65
CA GLY A 458 13.91 4.76 7.56
C GLY A 458 12.88 3.77 7.07
N ILE A 459 11.73 3.71 7.74
CA ILE A 459 10.61 2.84 7.38
C ILE A 459 9.90 3.42 6.15
N HIS A 460 9.61 2.57 5.19
CA HIS A 460 8.91 2.91 3.95
C HIS A 460 7.57 2.19 3.86
N GLU A 461 7.56 0.88 4.11
CA GLU A 461 6.32 0.15 4.23
C GLU A 461 5.74 0.38 5.62
N HIS A 462 4.58 1.04 5.68
CA HIS A 462 3.92 1.36 6.94
C HIS A 462 2.42 1.02 6.95
N HIS A 463 1.92 0.39 5.90
CA HIS A 463 0.59 -0.19 5.91
C HIS A 463 0.44 -1.25 7.01
N LYS A 464 -0.79 -1.44 7.44
CA LYS A 464 -1.21 -2.41 8.43
C LYS A 464 -2.56 -2.96 8.00
N PHE A 465 -2.54 -3.78 6.93
CA PHE A 465 -3.78 -4.37 6.46
C PHE A 465 -3.63 -5.83 6.02
N VAL A 466 -4.75 -6.54 6.09
CA VAL A 466 -4.94 -7.87 5.52
C VAL A 466 -6.26 -7.88 4.76
N VAL A 467 -6.25 -8.41 3.55
CA VAL A 467 -7.42 -8.63 2.70
C VAL A 467 -7.58 -10.10 2.45
N THR A 468 -8.76 -10.65 2.68
CA THR A 468 -9.10 -12.03 2.34
C THR A 468 -10.22 -12.07 1.32
N ASP A 469 -10.10 -12.98 0.33
CA ASP A 469 -11.17 -13.30 -0.65
C ASP A 469 -11.75 -12.07 -1.37
N PHE A 470 -10.92 -11.12 -1.78
CA PHE A 470 -11.29 -9.77 -2.21
C PHE A 470 -12.45 -9.70 -3.23
N SER A 471 -12.60 -10.70 -4.07
CA SER A 471 -13.61 -10.75 -5.13
C SER A 471 -14.87 -11.54 -4.76
N LEU A 472 -14.92 -12.10 -3.55
CA LEU A 472 -16.03 -12.94 -3.08
C LEU A 472 -16.95 -12.17 -2.11
N PRO A 473 -18.20 -12.61 -1.94
CA PRO A 473 -19.10 -12.06 -0.92
C PRO A 473 -18.55 -12.17 0.52
N SER A 474 -17.62 -13.09 0.77
CA SER A 474 -16.93 -13.29 2.06
C SER A 474 -15.74 -12.34 2.26
N ALA A 475 -15.51 -11.41 1.36
CA ALA A 475 -14.36 -10.50 1.40
C ALA A 475 -14.28 -9.72 2.72
N LYS A 476 -13.08 -9.66 3.29
CA LYS A 476 -12.81 -8.89 4.51
C LYS A 476 -11.54 -8.07 4.34
N VAL A 477 -11.55 -6.87 4.91
CA VAL A 477 -10.38 -6.03 5.09
C VAL A 477 -10.18 -5.79 6.57
N PHE A 478 -8.99 -6.08 7.08
CA PHE A 478 -8.54 -5.66 8.41
C PHE A 478 -7.53 -4.54 8.22
N THR A 479 -7.75 -3.38 8.87
CA THR A 479 -6.85 -2.23 8.80
C THR A 479 -7.00 -1.32 10.04
N GLY A 480 -6.20 -0.26 10.13
CA GLY A 480 -6.21 0.69 11.24
C GLY A 480 -4.82 1.15 11.62
N SER A 481 -4.64 1.55 12.87
CA SER A 481 -3.32 1.91 13.40
C SER A 481 -2.55 0.72 13.99
N SER A 482 -3.23 -0.37 14.34
CA SER A 482 -2.63 -1.57 14.94
C SER A 482 -1.55 -2.19 14.08
N ASN A 483 -0.40 -2.50 14.68
CA ASN A 483 0.70 -3.24 14.03
C ASN A 483 0.43 -4.75 13.93
N LEU A 484 -0.78 -5.20 14.27
CA LEU A 484 -1.25 -6.59 14.19
C LEU A 484 -0.33 -7.56 14.95
N SER A 485 0.22 -7.12 16.09
CA SER A 485 1.12 -7.87 16.95
C SER A 485 0.63 -7.94 18.39
N SER A 486 0.81 -9.08 19.05
CA SER A 486 0.35 -9.27 20.44
C SER A 486 0.93 -8.22 21.40
N SER A 487 2.19 -7.80 21.21
CA SER A 487 2.81 -6.77 22.03
C SER A 487 2.18 -5.38 21.83
N GLY A 488 1.77 -5.07 20.60
CA GLY A 488 1.03 -3.85 20.27
C GLY A 488 -0.34 -3.86 20.92
N GLU A 489 -1.12 -4.92 20.72
CA GLU A 489 -2.46 -5.07 21.29
C GLU A 489 -2.48 -5.01 22.83
N ALA A 490 -1.42 -5.51 23.48
CA ALA A 490 -1.34 -5.48 24.94
C ALA A 490 -0.85 -4.14 25.52
N GLY A 491 -0.29 -3.25 24.71
CA GLY A 491 0.41 -2.09 25.27
C GLY A 491 0.20 -0.76 24.58
N ASN A 492 -0.22 -0.73 23.31
CA ASN A 492 -0.47 0.51 22.59
C ASN A 492 -1.94 0.92 22.66
N GLY A 493 -2.18 2.22 22.62
CA GLY A 493 -3.48 2.75 22.23
C GLY A 493 -3.58 2.72 20.71
N ASP A 494 -4.31 1.75 20.19
CA ASP A 494 -4.51 1.51 18.77
C ASP A 494 -5.99 1.26 18.45
N ASN A 495 -6.31 1.27 17.16
CA ASN A 495 -7.58 0.82 16.61
C ASN A 495 -7.33 -0.23 15.52
N LEU A 496 -8.25 -1.18 15.43
CA LEU A 496 -8.34 -2.16 14.37
C LEU A 496 -9.77 -2.20 13.85
N VAL A 497 -9.96 -2.12 12.55
CA VAL A 497 -11.26 -2.24 11.89
C VAL A 497 -11.28 -3.46 10.99
N MET A 498 -12.40 -4.19 10.99
CA MET A 498 -12.73 -5.21 10.01
C MET A 498 -13.92 -4.73 9.19
N ILE A 499 -13.76 -4.67 7.87
CA ILE A 499 -14.78 -4.25 6.90
C ILE A 499 -15.13 -5.44 6.04
N GLU A 500 -16.40 -5.83 6.03
CA GLU A 500 -16.91 -6.93 5.23
C GLU A 500 -17.55 -6.36 3.95
N ASP A 501 -16.72 -6.22 2.91
CA ASP A 501 -17.17 -5.67 1.62
C ASP A 501 -16.18 -5.96 0.47
N PRO A 502 -16.67 -6.49 -0.68
CA PRO A 502 -15.81 -6.80 -1.82
C PRO A 502 -15.22 -5.55 -2.52
N ARG A 503 -15.89 -4.39 -2.48
CA ARG A 503 -15.41 -3.17 -3.14
C ARG A 503 -14.24 -2.58 -2.37
N VAL A 504 -14.39 -2.45 -1.03
CA VAL A 504 -13.30 -2.02 -0.16
C VAL A 504 -12.13 -2.99 -0.25
N ALA A 505 -12.43 -4.30 -0.24
CA ALA A 505 -11.40 -5.34 -0.38
C ALA A 505 -10.66 -5.25 -1.73
N THR A 506 -11.36 -4.92 -2.82
CA THR A 506 -10.74 -4.72 -4.13
C THR A 506 -9.77 -3.55 -4.11
N SER A 507 -10.12 -2.42 -3.51
CA SER A 507 -9.24 -1.25 -3.41
C SER A 507 -7.95 -1.58 -2.66
N TYR A 508 -8.04 -2.26 -1.52
CA TYR A 508 -6.87 -2.69 -0.75
C TYR A 508 -6.03 -3.77 -1.46
N ALA A 509 -6.69 -4.70 -2.18
CA ALA A 509 -5.99 -5.71 -2.98
C ALA A 509 -5.19 -5.08 -4.13
N ILE A 510 -5.75 -4.07 -4.81
CA ILE A 510 -5.06 -3.35 -5.88
C ILE A 510 -3.88 -2.53 -5.32
N GLU A 511 -4.04 -1.89 -4.17
CA GLU A 511 -2.92 -1.21 -3.49
C GLU A 511 -1.81 -2.19 -3.11
N ALA A 512 -2.16 -3.35 -2.55
CA ALA A 512 -1.17 -4.40 -2.26
C ALA A 512 -0.43 -4.86 -3.52
N LEU A 513 -1.15 -5.07 -4.63
CA LEU A 513 -0.55 -5.48 -5.90
C LEU A 513 0.38 -4.41 -6.48
N ARG A 514 0.00 -3.13 -6.38
CA ARG A 514 0.83 -2.00 -6.82
C ARG A 514 2.16 -1.97 -6.08
N VAL A 515 2.13 -2.05 -4.76
CA VAL A 515 3.34 -2.05 -3.91
C VAL A 515 4.15 -3.33 -4.11
N PHE A 516 3.48 -4.50 -4.14
CA PHE A 516 4.14 -5.79 -4.36
C PHE A 516 4.86 -5.84 -5.70
N ASP A 517 4.23 -5.44 -6.79
CA ASP A 517 4.82 -5.48 -8.13
C ASP A 517 6.04 -4.56 -8.24
N HIS A 518 5.99 -3.38 -7.63
CA HIS A 518 7.11 -2.46 -7.58
C HIS A 518 8.32 -3.10 -6.86
N LEU A 519 8.10 -3.65 -5.68
CA LEU A 519 9.16 -4.28 -4.89
C LEU A 519 9.67 -5.59 -5.53
N HIS A 520 8.77 -6.45 -6.00
CA HIS A 520 9.11 -7.71 -6.65
C HIS A 520 9.95 -7.51 -7.90
N PHE A 521 9.57 -6.54 -8.74
CA PHE A 521 10.34 -6.19 -9.92
C PHE A 521 11.78 -5.82 -9.53
N ARG A 522 11.97 -4.97 -8.54
CA ARG A 522 13.29 -4.56 -8.05
C ARG A 522 14.07 -5.72 -7.43
N THR A 523 13.43 -6.61 -6.67
CA THR A 523 14.06 -7.79 -6.10
C THR A 523 14.63 -8.71 -7.19
N VAL A 524 13.81 -9.04 -8.20
CA VAL A 524 14.23 -9.87 -9.34
C VAL A 524 15.40 -9.23 -10.09
N MET A 525 15.38 -7.92 -10.26
CA MET A 525 16.45 -7.17 -10.91
C MET A 525 17.76 -7.22 -10.13
N SER A 526 17.69 -6.99 -8.82
CA SER A 526 18.83 -7.02 -7.91
C SER A 526 19.48 -8.40 -7.85
N ASP A 527 18.68 -9.47 -7.73
CA ASP A 527 19.17 -10.85 -7.74
C ASP A 527 19.89 -11.18 -9.06
N ALA A 528 19.34 -10.69 -10.18
CA ALA A 528 19.95 -10.88 -11.48
C ALA A 528 21.32 -10.19 -11.62
N PHE A 529 21.56 -9.08 -10.90
CA PHE A 529 22.81 -8.31 -10.97
C PHE A 529 23.79 -8.57 -9.82
N ALA A 530 23.35 -9.03 -8.65
CA ALA A 530 24.25 -9.36 -7.53
C ALA A 530 25.29 -10.46 -7.91
N GLY A 531 24.95 -11.29 -8.89
CA GLY A 531 25.87 -12.28 -9.47
C GLY A 531 26.88 -11.72 -10.48
N ALA A 532 26.73 -10.47 -10.95
CA ALA A 532 27.54 -9.92 -12.05
C ALA A 532 28.71 -9.02 -11.61
N GLY A 533 28.84 -8.65 -10.33
CA GLY A 533 29.87 -7.71 -9.88
C GLY A 533 30.15 -7.71 -8.40
N GLN A 534 31.04 -8.63 -7.95
CA GLN A 534 31.82 -8.37 -6.73
C GLN A 534 33.10 -7.63 -7.09
N THR A 535 33.04 -6.30 -7.18
CA THR A 535 34.22 -5.47 -6.93
C THR A 535 33.75 -4.14 -6.35
N THR A 536 34.27 -3.86 -5.16
CA THR A 536 34.14 -2.66 -4.32
C THR A 536 32.99 -2.67 -3.28
N ARG A 537 33.21 -3.43 -2.21
CA ARG A 537 32.67 -3.09 -0.91
C ARG A 537 33.41 -1.86 -0.38
N SER A 538 32.77 -0.73 -0.33
CA SER A 538 33.20 0.36 0.55
C SER A 538 32.82 0.00 1.99
N LYS A 539 33.82 -0.09 2.85
CA LYS A 539 33.67 -0.21 4.30
C LYS A 539 33.03 1.08 4.82
N ALA A 540 31.86 0.98 5.37
CA ALA A 540 31.33 2.00 6.28
C ALA A 540 30.91 1.34 7.59
N ALA A 541 31.71 1.66 8.58
CA ALA A 541 31.47 1.81 10.01
C ALA A 541 30.63 0.78 10.80
N GLY A 542 31.34 -0.03 11.59
CA GLY A 542 31.17 -0.17 13.03
C GLY A 542 29.84 -0.66 13.57
N ALA A 543 29.67 -1.99 13.70
CA ALA A 543 28.82 -2.53 14.77
C ALA A 543 29.55 -3.68 15.45
N LYS A 544 29.59 -3.62 16.75
CA LYS A 544 30.25 -4.57 17.65
C LYS A 544 29.50 -5.91 17.67
N THR A 545 30.28 -6.94 17.62
CA THR A 545 30.09 -8.36 17.87
C THR A 545 29.00 -8.79 18.83
N ALA A 546 28.20 -9.78 18.37
CA ALA A 546 27.78 -10.90 19.22
C ALA A 546 27.69 -12.16 18.33
N THR A 547 28.46 -13.15 18.69
CA THR A 547 28.57 -14.47 18.11
C THR A 547 27.33 -15.32 18.41
N ALA A 548 26.69 -15.86 17.38
CA ALA A 548 25.96 -17.13 17.46
C ALA A 548 25.93 -17.77 16.06
N THR A 549 26.59 -18.89 15.93
CA THR A 549 26.61 -19.76 14.77
C THR A 549 25.27 -20.47 14.62
N ALA A 550 24.57 -20.23 13.50
CA ALA A 550 23.49 -21.08 13.01
C ALA A 550 23.86 -21.57 11.60
N PRO A 551 23.43 -22.77 11.18
CA PRO A 551 23.87 -23.39 9.94
C PRO A 551 23.34 -22.61 8.72
N THR A 552 24.23 -22.37 7.77
CA THR A 552 23.95 -21.75 6.47
C THR A 552 23.07 -22.67 5.62
N PRO A 553 21.93 -22.18 5.07
CA PRO A 553 21.29 -22.83 3.95
C PRO A 553 22.17 -22.72 2.70
N ASP A 554 22.17 -23.76 1.86
CA ASP A 554 22.91 -23.83 0.62
C ASP A 554 22.85 -22.53 -0.18
N ALA A 555 23.99 -21.90 -0.36
CA ALA A 555 24.14 -20.72 -1.20
C ALA A 555 23.92 -21.15 -2.66
N ALA A 556 22.75 -20.83 -3.22
CA ALA A 556 22.52 -20.94 -4.66
C ALA A 556 23.60 -20.15 -5.40
N THR A 557 24.25 -20.77 -6.37
CA THR A 557 25.26 -20.14 -7.22
C THR A 557 24.68 -18.87 -7.84
N PRO A 558 25.33 -17.71 -7.73
CA PRO A 558 24.81 -16.47 -8.28
C PRO A 558 24.62 -16.58 -9.80
N PRO A 559 23.54 -16.04 -10.37
CA PRO A 559 23.26 -16.10 -11.79
C PRO A 559 24.37 -15.43 -12.60
N SER A 560 24.66 -15.97 -13.78
CA SER A 560 25.65 -15.39 -14.69
C SER A 560 25.18 -14.05 -15.26
N LYS A 561 26.12 -13.20 -15.74
CA LYS A 561 25.78 -11.94 -16.44
C LYS A 561 24.78 -12.17 -17.59
N ALA A 562 24.88 -13.29 -18.29
CA ALA A 562 23.94 -13.67 -19.35
C ALA A 562 22.53 -13.96 -18.81
N ALA A 563 22.40 -14.56 -17.62
CA ALA A 563 21.12 -14.79 -16.97
C ALA A 563 20.47 -13.48 -16.51
N ALA A 564 21.29 -12.52 -16.01
CA ALA A 564 20.84 -11.19 -15.63
C ALA A 564 20.27 -10.41 -16.84
N VAL A 565 20.99 -10.40 -17.96
CA VAL A 565 20.53 -9.76 -19.20
C VAL A 565 19.25 -10.42 -19.70
N ALA A 566 19.14 -11.75 -19.62
CA ALA A 566 17.93 -12.48 -20.03
C ALA A 566 16.71 -12.15 -19.16
N ALA A 567 16.90 -11.89 -17.87
CA ALA A 567 15.83 -11.48 -16.95
C ALA A 567 15.29 -10.08 -17.24
N LEU A 568 16.08 -9.24 -17.90
CA LEU A 568 15.78 -7.84 -18.25
C LEU A 568 15.32 -7.65 -19.69
N THR A 569 15.10 -8.73 -20.42
CA THR A 569 14.70 -8.64 -21.83
C THR A 569 13.39 -9.39 -22.01
N LEU A 570 12.47 -8.83 -22.77
CA LEU A 570 11.23 -9.52 -23.13
C LEU A 570 11.53 -10.82 -23.90
N LYS A 571 10.82 -11.88 -23.57
CA LYS A 571 10.99 -13.18 -24.18
C LYS A 571 10.36 -13.19 -25.59
N LYS A 572 11.15 -13.61 -26.58
CA LYS A 572 10.65 -13.92 -27.93
C LYS A 572 10.02 -15.32 -27.95
N PRO A 573 9.14 -15.62 -28.93
CA PRO A 573 8.56 -16.95 -29.09
C PRO A 573 9.59 -18.07 -29.16
N THR A 574 9.19 -19.27 -28.76
CA THR A 574 10.05 -20.45 -28.78
C THR A 574 10.65 -20.72 -30.16
N ALA A 575 9.88 -20.52 -31.23
CA ALA A 575 10.33 -20.69 -32.62
C ALA A 575 11.49 -19.76 -33.01
N ILE A 576 11.62 -18.59 -32.35
CA ILE A 576 12.71 -17.64 -32.60
C ILE A 576 13.86 -17.82 -31.58
N SER A 577 13.53 -18.02 -30.31
CA SER A 577 14.48 -17.98 -29.22
C SER A 577 15.05 -19.36 -28.84
N GLY A 578 14.39 -20.45 -29.20
CA GLY A 578 14.67 -21.80 -28.70
C GLY A 578 14.37 -22.00 -27.22
N LYS A 579 13.79 -21.00 -26.51
CA LYS A 579 13.50 -21.03 -25.08
C LYS A 579 11.99 -21.14 -24.83
N PRO A 580 11.55 -21.64 -23.64
CA PRO A 580 10.13 -21.68 -23.32
C PRO A 580 9.47 -20.30 -23.43
N ALA A 581 8.24 -20.28 -23.93
CA ALA A 581 7.44 -19.06 -24.05
C ALA A 581 7.26 -18.38 -22.67
N TRP A 582 7.06 -17.06 -22.67
CA TRP A 582 6.93 -16.29 -21.44
C TRP A 582 5.79 -16.75 -20.53
N PHE A 583 4.72 -17.27 -21.13
CA PHE A 583 3.49 -17.69 -20.45
C PHE A 583 3.54 -19.12 -19.90
N THR A 584 4.55 -19.94 -20.25
CA THR A 584 4.59 -21.39 -19.93
C THR A 584 4.29 -21.68 -18.46
N ASP A 585 4.89 -20.94 -17.54
CA ASP A 585 4.70 -21.15 -16.10
C ASP A 585 3.31 -20.71 -15.58
N TYR A 586 2.61 -19.85 -16.32
CA TYR A 586 1.25 -19.42 -15.97
C TYR A 586 0.17 -20.46 -16.28
N TYR A 587 0.51 -21.49 -17.05
CA TYR A 587 -0.37 -22.63 -17.38
C TYR A 587 0.02 -23.90 -16.63
N LYS A 588 1.00 -23.82 -15.73
CA LYS A 588 1.40 -24.94 -14.89
C LYS A 588 0.45 -25.04 -13.70
N ALA A 589 -0.34 -26.14 -13.67
CA ALA A 589 -1.37 -26.36 -12.68
C ALA A 589 -0.84 -26.34 -11.23
N GLY A 590 -1.62 -25.73 -10.31
CA GLY A 590 -1.35 -25.68 -8.87
C GLY A 590 -0.25 -24.68 -8.48
N THR A 591 0.20 -23.81 -9.37
CA THR A 591 1.20 -22.77 -9.07
C THR A 591 0.58 -21.42 -8.76
N GLN A 592 1.31 -20.58 -8.02
CA GLN A 592 0.88 -19.19 -7.77
C GLN A 592 0.70 -18.40 -9.08
N ARG A 593 1.49 -18.70 -10.13
CA ARG A 593 1.35 -18.04 -11.44
C ARG A 593 0.04 -18.43 -12.14
N GLU A 594 -0.39 -19.68 -12.02
CA GLU A 594 -1.71 -20.08 -12.53
C GLU A 594 -2.82 -19.37 -11.79
N TYR A 595 -2.74 -19.28 -10.45
CA TYR A 595 -3.71 -18.56 -9.64
C TYR A 595 -3.72 -17.06 -9.96
N ASP A 596 -2.54 -16.42 -10.12
CA ASP A 596 -2.40 -15.01 -10.55
C ASP A 596 -3.13 -14.76 -11.88
N ARG A 597 -2.92 -15.62 -12.88
CA ARG A 597 -3.59 -15.51 -14.18
C ARG A 597 -5.11 -15.60 -14.08
N LYS A 598 -5.63 -16.58 -13.33
CA LYS A 598 -7.06 -16.87 -13.26
C LYS A 598 -7.85 -15.92 -12.37
N LEU A 599 -7.27 -15.51 -11.24
CA LEU A 599 -7.97 -14.75 -10.20
C LEU A 599 -8.47 -13.39 -10.70
N PHE A 600 -7.70 -12.72 -11.54
CA PHE A 600 -8.02 -11.35 -11.95
C PHE A 600 -8.76 -11.24 -13.26
N SER A 601 -8.83 -12.32 -14.05
CA SER A 601 -9.38 -12.31 -15.39
C SER A 601 -10.67 -13.12 -15.55
N ARG A 602 -11.02 -13.97 -14.56
CA ARG A 602 -12.22 -14.84 -14.61
C ARG A 602 -13.28 -14.49 -13.57
#